data_0912e07fc1335ee89dcf1abfde462703
#
_entry.id   0912e07fc1335ee89dcf1abfde462703
#
_cell.length_a   1.000
_cell.length_b   1.000
_cell.length_c   1.000
_cell.angle_alpha   90.00
_cell.angle_beta   90.00
_cell.angle_gamma   90.00
#
_symmetry.space_group_name_H-M   'P 1'
#
loop_
_entity.id
_entity.type
_entity.pdbx_description
1 polymer ?
#
loop_
_entity_poly.entity_id
_entity_poly.type
_entity_poly.pdbx_seq_one_letter_code
_entity_poly.pdbx_strand_id
1 'polypeptide(L)'
;MKYFIPIMLLLLTSFTTRENADLVIYNAKIYTVSDKMDIAEAMAVKNGKILAIGRNSDIKSHFEAVSVIDLKGKAVFPGFIDSHCHFFKYACMTKAMSNLKGSLSFSEVLKLLKVYHEKYRPTWLCGRGWDQNEWKPKNFPDNIELDKLYPHKPVMLIRVDGHAVLVNSEAIRRAGITEKNIKNPNEAIYNTKGQFTGVFLESAADVFKDLVPQQDRQHQQTLLLEAEKECFSMGLTSLGDAGLDKGSVLLLDSLLVTGALKMRINVMLDPTEENFKTFVAKGPVHKDRITIRSIKVYADGALGSRGACMLESYQDQPGNKGIMDVSVEKLRSICKLAYDHGFQVCTHAIGDSANRMVLKTYSEFLKGKNDLRWRIEHAQVVAKADVPLFGMYSIIPSVQATHATSDMYWVNERLGPLRSKDAYAYHELMMQNAWIPNGTDFPIEEINPLFTFYAAVSRQDQKGFPRGGFQPENALSREQALRSITIWAAKAAFEENAKGSLEAGKLADFVVLDSDIMTIPLSNVPQVKVFMTYSGGEAVFIR
;
A
#
# COMPACT_ATOMS: atom_id res chain seq x y z
N MET A 1 -20.02 85.30 23.29
CA MET A 1 -20.32 84.37 22.18
C MET A 1 -19.39 83.16 22.31
N LYS A 2 -19.94 82.02 22.73
CA LYS A 2 -19.20 80.78 22.82
C LYS A 2 -19.52 79.96 21.59
N TYR A 3 -18.53 79.66 20.75
CA TYR A 3 -18.67 78.80 19.59
C TYR A 3 -18.60 77.35 20.00
N PHE A 4 -19.67 76.58 19.78
CA PHE A 4 -19.75 75.14 19.89
C PHE A 4 -19.33 74.55 18.54
N ILE A 5 -18.21 73.79 18.52
CA ILE A 5 -17.79 73.00 17.36
C ILE A 5 -18.32 71.60 17.56
N PRO A 6 -19.19 71.04 16.69
CA PRO A 6 -19.61 69.65 16.79
C PRO A 6 -18.48 68.74 16.28
N ILE A 7 -17.96 67.86 17.18
CA ILE A 7 -17.06 66.78 16.79
C ILE A 7 -17.90 65.71 16.05
N MET A 8 -17.74 65.62 14.74
CA MET A 8 -18.33 64.59 13.92
C MET A 8 -17.50 63.31 14.07
N LEU A 9 -17.99 62.35 14.83
CA LEU A 9 -17.38 61.04 15.01
C LEU A 9 -17.56 60.23 13.73
N LEU A 10 -16.55 60.18 12.84
CA LEU A 10 -16.52 59.28 11.68
C LEU A 10 -16.36 57.85 12.21
N LEU A 11 -17.46 57.10 12.23
CA LEU A 11 -17.45 55.66 12.35
C LEU A 11 -16.84 55.09 11.07
N LEU A 12 -15.53 54.81 11.10
CA LEU A 12 -14.85 54.01 10.09
C LEU A 12 -15.35 52.56 10.27
N THR A 13 -16.42 52.19 9.57
CA THR A 13 -16.77 50.78 9.35
C THR A 13 -15.73 50.23 8.40
N SER A 14 -14.70 49.58 8.94
CA SER A 14 -13.79 48.76 8.13
C SER A 14 -14.60 47.59 7.57
N PHE A 15 -15.04 47.72 6.32
CA PHE A 15 -15.49 46.57 5.55
C PHE A 15 -14.25 45.67 5.34
N THR A 16 -14.09 44.63 6.18
CA THR A 16 -13.17 43.56 5.90
C THR A 16 -13.69 42.81 4.69
N THR A 17 -13.13 43.09 3.51
CA THR A 17 -13.42 42.31 2.31
C THR A 17 -12.99 40.88 2.58
N ARG A 18 -13.94 39.93 2.44
CA ARG A 18 -13.62 38.50 2.56
C ARG A 18 -12.65 38.10 1.46
N GLU A 19 -11.69 37.26 1.83
CA GLU A 19 -10.75 36.66 0.88
C GLU A 19 -11.41 35.53 0.10
N ASN A 20 -11.20 35.49 -1.26
CA ASN A 20 -11.76 34.45 -2.12
C ASN A 20 -11.03 33.11 -1.91
N ALA A 21 -11.79 32.06 -1.64
CA ALA A 21 -11.37 30.68 -1.61
C ALA A 21 -12.08 29.87 -2.71
N ASP A 22 -11.54 28.71 -3.06
CA ASP A 22 -12.20 27.79 -4.00
C ASP A 22 -13.21 26.90 -3.26
N LEU A 23 -12.85 26.47 -2.04
CA LEU A 23 -13.66 25.60 -1.19
C LEU A 23 -13.57 26.07 0.26
N VAL A 24 -14.71 26.09 0.94
CA VAL A 24 -14.82 26.18 2.40
C VAL A 24 -15.59 24.99 2.91
N ILE A 25 -14.99 24.21 3.83
CA ILE A 25 -15.69 23.22 4.62
C ILE A 25 -15.89 23.76 6.04
N TYR A 26 -17.03 23.47 6.66
CA TYR A 26 -17.36 23.93 8.00
C TYR A 26 -18.25 22.94 8.75
N ASN A 27 -18.52 23.20 10.05
CA ASN A 27 -19.22 22.27 10.94
C ASN A 27 -18.59 20.87 10.91
N ALA A 28 -17.27 20.81 10.96
CA ALA A 28 -16.50 19.59 10.95
C ALA A 28 -15.77 19.37 12.27
N LYS A 29 -15.30 18.16 12.51
CA LYS A 29 -14.30 17.85 13.51
C LYS A 29 -13.01 17.51 12.79
N ILE A 30 -12.15 18.50 12.58
CA ILE A 30 -10.96 18.39 11.75
C ILE A 30 -9.75 18.08 12.64
N TYR A 31 -9.23 16.86 12.54
CA TYR A 31 -7.98 16.46 13.16
C TYR A 31 -6.83 16.95 12.29
N THR A 32 -6.10 17.97 12.75
CA THR A 32 -5.04 18.58 11.94
C THR A 32 -3.83 17.68 11.76
N VAL A 33 -3.57 16.79 12.70
CA VAL A 33 -2.36 15.96 12.79
C VAL A 33 -1.08 16.81 12.75
N SER A 34 -1.18 18.08 13.18
CA SER A 34 -0.05 18.94 13.52
C SER A 34 0.74 18.34 14.68
N ASP A 35 1.87 18.93 15.04
CA ASP A 35 2.63 18.50 16.22
C ASP A 35 1.78 18.50 17.49
N LYS A 36 0.85 19.47 17.62
CA LYS A 36 -0.05 19.63 18.77
C LYS A 36 -1.34 18.81 18.71
N MET A 37 -1.62 18.16 17.59
CA MET A 37 -2.90 17.44 17.35
C MET A 37 -4.13 18.33 17.56
N ASP A 38 -4.05 19.60 17.16
CA ASP A 38 -5.18 20.53 17.29
C ASP A 38 -6.41 20.04 16.51
N ILE A 39 -7.58 20.36 17.04
CA ILE A 39 -8.88 20.08 16.40
C ILE A 39 -9.45 21.42 15.93
N ALA A 40 -9.77 21.51 14.64
CA ALA A 40 -10.44 22.66 14.03
C ALA A 40 -11.88 22.30 13.63
N GLU A 41 -12.67 23.34 13.27
CA GLU A 41 -14.09 23.22 12.90
C GLU A 41 -14.34 23.53 11.42
N ALA A 42 -13.44 24.28 10.80
CA ALA A 42 -13.56 24.75 9.41
C ALA A 42 -12.20 24.93 8.75
N MET A 43 -12.19 24.88 7.42
CA MET A 43 -11.00 25.05 6.59
C MET A 43 -11.37 25.74 5.29
N ALA A 44 -10.56 26.73 4.87
CA ALA A 44 -10.61 27.36 3.56
C ALA A 44 -9.48 26.85 2.66
N VAL A 45 -9.79 26.56 1.41
CA VAL A 45 -8.86 26.01 0.40
C VAL A 45 -8.81 26.92 -0.81
N LYS A 46 -7.60 27.15 -1.34
CA LYS A 46 -7.37 27.91 -2.56
C LYS A 46 -6.20 27.32 -3.35
N ASN A 47 -6.40 27.17 -4.65
CA ASN A 47 -5.37 26.63 -5.56
C ASN A 47 -4.77 25.30 -5.06
N GLY A 48 -5.63 24.41 -4.56
CA GLY A 48 -5.23 23.09 -4.08
C GLY A 48 -4.52 23.06 -2.73
N LYS A 49 -4.37 24.20 -2.05
CA LYS A 49 -3.71 24.32 -0.74
C LYS A 49 -4.66 24.84 0.32
N ILE A 50 -4.39 24.47 1.55
CA ILE A 50 -5.08 24.99 2.73
C ILE A 50 -4.67 26.46 2.90
N LEU A 51 -5.64 27.36 2.78
CA LEU A 51 -5.44 28.79 2.95
C LEU A 51 -5.48 29.15 4.44
N ALA A 52 -6.48 28.62 5.14
CA ALA A 52 -6.65 28.80 6.56
C ALA A 52 -7.44 27.63 7.17
N ILE A 53 -7.23 27.36 8.45
CA ILE A 53 -7.92 26.34 9.22
C ILE A 53 -8.15 26.87 10.65
N GLY A 54 -9.34 26.65 11.22
CA GLY A 54 -9.66 27.17 12.55
C GLY A 54 -11.12 26.98 12.92
N ARG A 55 -11.68 27.96 13.68
CA ARG A 55 -13.07 27.93 14.12
C ARG A 55 -14.02 28.28 12.98
N ASN A 56 -15.26 27.80 13.07
CA ASN A 56 -16.33 28.14 12.12
C ASN A 56 -16.50 29.68 11.97
N SER A 57 -16.51 30.43 13.09
CA SER A 57 -16.65 31.89 13.10
C SER A 57 -15.57 32.58 12.28
N ASP A 58 -14.31 32.14 12.48
CA ASP A 58 -13.15 32.79 11.91
C ASP A 58 -13.10 32.56 10.40
N ILE A 59 -13.28 31.31 9.97
CA ILE A 59 -13.25 30.97 8.55
C ILE A 59 -14.41 31.61 7.80
N LYS A 60 -15.64 31.57 8.33
CA LYS A 60 -16.83 32.17 7.67
C LYS A 60 -16.78 33.70 7.61
N SER A 61 -16.15 34.36 8.56
CA SER A 61 -16.03 35.82 8.55
C SER A 61 -14.97 36.34 7.59
N HIS A 62 -13.89 35.59 7.38
CA HIS A 62 -12.74 36.04 6.59
C HIS A 62 -12.75 35.55 5.14
N PHE A 63 -13.45 34.45 4.86
CA PHE A 63 -13.42 33.82 3.53
C PHE A 63 -14.82 33.71 2.91
N GLU A 64 -14.88 33.91 1.60
CA GLU A 64 -15.99 33.51 0.74
C GLU A 64 -15.48 32.50 -0.29
N ALA A 65 -16.31 31.53 -0.69
CA ALA A 65 -15.86 30.47 -1.58
C ALA A 65 -16.92 30.13 -2.64
N VAL A 66 -16.42 29.64 -3.79
CA VAL A 66 -17.25 29.12 -4.88
C VAL A 66 -18.02 27.86 -4.39
N SER A 67 -17.36 27.01 -3.61
CA SER A 67 -17.98 25.82 -3.01
C SER A 67 -17.93 25.92 -1.49
N VAL A 68 -19.09 25.72 -0.84
CA VAL A 68 -19.22 25.75 0.62
C VAL A 68 -19.95 24.48 1.09
N ILE A 69 -19.30 23.70 1.94
CA ILE A 69 -19.80 22.38 2.36
C ILE A 69 -19.98 22.34 3.87
N ASP A 70 -21.22 22.07 4.31
CA ASP A 70 -21.56 21.77 5.68
C ASP A 70 -21.33 20.27 5.96
N LEU A 71 -20.34 19.94 6.76
CA LEU A 71 -19.99 18.55 7.08
C LEU A 71 -20.81 17.97 8.25
N LYS A 72 -21.69 18.76 8.88
CA LYS A 72 -22.66 18.33 9.92
C LYS A 72 -22.00 17.50 11.04
N GLY A 73 -20.86 17.94 11.54
CA GLY A 73 -20.10 17.30 12.61
C GLY A 73 -19.25 16.09 12.22
N LYS A 74 -19.14 15.78 10.91
CA LYS A 74 -18.30 14.64 10.47
C LYS A 74 -16.83 14.86 10.79
N ALA A 75 -16.13 13.76 11.02
CA ALA A 75 -14.70 13.76 11.27
C ALA A 75 -13.91 13.89 9.95
N VAL A 76 -12.94 14.78 9.95
CA VAL A 76 -12.02 15.05 8.84
C VAL A 76 -10.60 14.75 9.29
N PHE A 77 -9.86 14.07 8.45
CA PHE A 77 -8.47 13.70 8.66
C PHE A 77 -7.62 14.12 7.45
N PRO A 78 -6.29 14.29 7.59
CA PRO A 78 -5.42 14.34 6.42
C PRO A 78 -5.69 13.14 5.52
N GLY A 79 -5.60 13.31 4.22
CA GLY A 79 -5.67 12.19 3.29
C GLY A 79 -4.70 11.09 3.69
N PHE A 80 -5.18 9.86 3.72
CA PHE A 80 -4.36 8.74 4.16
C PHE A 80 -3.23 8.47 3.18
N ILE A 81 -2.10 8.04 3.70
CA ILE A 81 -0.88 7.75 2.94
C ILE A 81 -0.49 6.31 3.23
N ASP A 82 -0.44 5.50 2.20
CA ASP A 82 0.15 4.17 2.28
C ASP A 82 1.65 4.27 2.04
N SER A 83 2.47 4.01 3.07
CA SER A 83 3.92 4.17 2.97
C SER A 83 4.60 3.07 2.17
N HIS A 84 3.94 1.93 1.98
CA HIS A 84 4.43 0.76 1.25
C HIS A 84 3.29 -0.05 0.66
N CYS A 85 3.19 -0.03 -0.64
CA CYS A 85 2.26 -0.86 -1.40
C CYS A 85 2.84 -1.21 -2.77
N HIS A 86 2.10 -1.95 -3.56
CA HIS A 86 2.43 -2.34 -4.93
C HIS A 86 1.31 -1.91 -5.88
N PHE A 87 1.06 -0.60 -5.97
CA PHE A 87 -0.07 -0.04 -6.73
C PHE A 87 -0.04 -0.42 -8.22
N PHE A 88 1.12 -0.24 -8.87
CA PHE A 88 1.25 -0.60 -10.29
C PHE A 88 1.04 -2.10 -10.51
N LYS A 89 1.65 -2.92 -9.66
CA LYS A 89 1.46 -4.39 -9.73
C LYS A 89 0.01 -4.77 -9.43
N TYR A 90 -0.62 -4.14 -8.44
CA TYR A 90 -2.03 -4.36 -8.14
C TYR A 90 -2.91 -4.06 -9.35
N ALA A 91 -2.75 -2.91 -9.98
CA ALA A 91 -3.50 -2.54 -11.16
C ALA A 91 -3.24 -3.52 -12.33
N CYS A 92 -1.98 -3.65 -12.74
CA CYS A 92 -1.64 -4.34 -13.99
C CYS A 92 -1.55 -5.86 -13.87
N MET A 93 -1.43 -6.42 -12.66
CA MET A 93 -1.38 -7.87 -12.46
C MET A 93 -2.64 -8.41 -11.78
N THR A 94 -3.09 -7.81 -10.67
CA THR A 94 -4.23 -8.31 -9.90
C THR A 94 -5.55 -7.95 -10.57
N LYS A 95 -5.73 -6.69 -10.99
CA LYS A 95 -6.94 -6.27 -11.72
C LYS A 95 -6.95 -6.73 -13.18
N ALA A 96 -5.80 -7.08 -13.75
CA ALA A 96 -5.70 -7.70 -15.07
C ALA A 96 -6.22 -9.13 -15.10
N MET A 97 -6.66 -9.67 -13.97
CA MET A 97 -7.23 -11.01 -13.82
C MET A 97 -8.60 -10.95 -13.15
N SER A 98 -9.49 -11.87 -13.51
CA SER A 98 -10.74 -12.06 -12.78
C SER A 98 -10.45 -12.51 -11.35
N ASN A 99 -10.99 -11.83 -10.35
CA ASN A 99 -10.89 -12.28 -8.97
C ASN A 99 -11.85 -13.45 -8.74
N LEU A 100 -11.30 -14.63 -8.45
CA LEU A 100 -12.02 -15.87 -8.25
C LEU A 100 -12.06 -16.31 -6.77
N LYS A 101 -11.48 -15.54 -5.88
CA LYS A 101 -11.41 -15.85 -4.44
C LYS A 101 -12.81 -15.90 -3.82
N GLY A 102 -13.05 -16.93 -3.01
CA GLY A 102 -14.34 -17.14 -2.36
C GLY A 102 -15.44 -17.72 -3.23
N SER A 103 -15.13 -18.13 -4.48
CA SER A 103 -16.08 -18.88 -5.32
C SER A 103 -16.36 -20.26 -4.72
N LEU A 104 -17.63 -20.61 -4.56
CA LEU A 104 -18.08 -21.84 -3.91
C LEU A 104 -18.32 -23.00 -4.90
N SER A 105 -18.08 -22.75 -6.19
CA SER A 105 -18.22 -23.75 -7.26
C SER A 105 -17.49 -23.32 -8.54
N PHE A 106 -17.16 -24.29 -9.39
CA PHE A 106 -16.61 -23.99 -10.72
C PHE A 106 -17.59 -23.21 -11.62
N SER A 107 -18.90 -23.47 -11.47
CA SER A 107 -19.94 -22.67 -12.17
C SER A 107 -19.89 -21.18 -11.79
N GLU A 108 -19.58 -20.87 -10.55
CA GLU A 108 -19.42 -19.48 -10.12
C GLU A 108 -18.14 -18.85 -10.69
N VAL A 109 -17.04 -19.60 -10.74
CA VAL A 109 -15.81 -19.20 -11.45
C VAL A 109 -16.11 -18.80 -12.89
N LEU A 110 -16.87 -19.62 -13.63
CA LEU A 110 -17.25 -19.34 -15.02
C LEU A 110 -18.08 -18.05 -15.16
N LYS A 111 -18.99 -17.78 -14.22
CA LYS A 111 -19.76 -16.51 -14.20
C LYS A 111 -18.86 -15.30 -13.99
N LEU A 112 -17.93 -15.37 -13.03
CA LEU A 112 -16.96 -14.28 -12.77
C LEU A 112 -16.08 -14.02 -13.99
N LEU A 113 -15.60 -15.07 -14.65
CA LEU A 113 -14.83 -14.97 -15.89
C LEU A 113 -15.61 -14.31 -17.02
N LYS A 114 -16.89 -14.65 -17.17
CA LYS A 114 -17.74 -14.06 -18.20
C LYS A 114 -17.90 -12.57 -18.00
N VAL A 115 -18.21 -12.13 -16.77
CA VAL A 115 -18.31 -10.71 -16.42
C VAL A 115 -17.01 -9.97 -16.71
N TYR A 116 -15.88 -10.54 -16.32
CA TYR A 116 -14.56 -9.97 -16.56
C TYR A 116 -14.27 -9.87 -18.06
N HIS A 117 -14.54 -10.94 -18.83
CA HIS A 117 -14.33 -10.98 -20.26
C HIS A 117 -15.18 -9.94 -21.02
N GLU A 118 -16.46 -9.79 -20.68
CA GLU A 118 -17.35 -8.81 -21.29
C GLU A 118 -16.88 -7.37 -21.05
N LYS A 119 -16.33 -7.09 -19.86
CA LYS A 119 -15.84 -5.77 -19.49
C LYS A 119 -14.52 -5.40 -20.18
N TYR A 120 -13.53 -6.29 -20.14
CA TYR A 120 -12.15 -5.97 -20.51
C TYR A 120 -11.69 -6.55 -21.86
N ARG A 121 -12.33 -7.60 -22.36
CA ARG A 121 -12.01 -8.29 -23.63
C ARG A 121 -10.53 -8.61 -23.81
N PRO A 122 -9.82 -9.17 -22.80
CA PRO A 122 -8.38 -9.36 -22.82
C PRO A 122 -7.97 -10.36 -23.92
N THR A 123 -6.72 -10.31 -24.39
CA THR A 123 -6.16 -11.27 -25.35
C THR A 123 -5.98 -12.66 -24.74
N TRP A 124 -5.57 -12.73 -23.48
CA TRP A 124 -5.59 -13.89 -22.59
C TRP A 124 -6.60 -13.64 -21.47
N LEU A 125 -7.51 -14.58 -21.27
CA LEU A 125 -8.49 -14.49 -20.20
C LEU A 125 -7.90 -15.14 -18.94
N CYS A 126 -7.44 -14.32 -18.01
CA CYS A 126 -6.82 -14.78 -16.78
C CYS A 126 -7.75 -14.59 -15.58
N GLY A 127 -7.66 -15.51 -14.62
CA GLY A 127 -8.30 -15.39 -13.31
C GLY A 127 -7.41 -15.93 -12.20
N ARG A 128 -7.63 -15.49 -10.97
CA ARG A 128 -6.86 -15.95 -9.80
C ARG A 128 -7.74 -16.11 -8.57
N GLY A 129 -7.45 -17.15 -7.79
CA GLY A 129 -8.02 -17.31 -6.45
C GLY A 129 -9.03 -18.43 -6.30
N TRP A 130 -9.23 -19.28 -7.32
CA TRP A 130 -10.08 -20.47 -7.14
C TRP A 130 -9.44 -21.48 -6.18
N ASP A 131 -10.29 -22.17 -5.41
CA ASP A 131 -9.87 -23.26 -4.52
C ASP A 131 -10.96 -24.35 -4.50
N GLN A 132 -10.65 -25.51 -5.08
CA GLN A 132 -11.57 -26.64 -5.09
C GLN A 132 -11.84 -27.20 -3.69
N ASN A 133 -11.03 -26.89 -2.71
CA ASN A 133 -11.26 -27.32 -1.31
C ASN A 133 -12.49 -26.64 -0.68
N GLU A 134 -12.90 -25.47 -1.24
CA GLU A 134 -14.12 -24.76 -0.85
C GLU A 134 -15.37 -25.27 -1.59
N TRP A 135 -15.21 -26.13 -2.59
CA TRP A 135 -16.31 -26.61 -3.44
C TRP A 135 -16.91 -27.93 -2.96
N LYS A 136 -18.05 -28.27 -3.52
CA LYS A 136 -18.69 -29.58 -3.36
C LYS A 136 -19.07 -30.13 -4.74
N PRO A 137 -18.42 -31.25 -5.19
CA PRO A 137 -17.34 -32.02 -4.56
C PRO A 137 -15.98 -31.28 -4.60
N LYS A 138 -15.07 -31.66 -3.72
CA LYS A 138 -13.71 -31.09 -3.60
C LYS A 138 -12.73 -31.69 -4.61
N ASN A 139 -13.11 -31.67 -5.89
CA ASN A 139 -12.30 -32.24 -6.97
C ASN A 139 -11.68 -31.11 -7.81
N PHE A 140 -10.50 -31.38 -8.37
CA PHE A 140 -9.97 -30.52 -9.42
C PHE A 140 -10.98 -30.44 -10.57
N PRO A 141 -11.22 -29.25 -11.13
CA PRO A 141 -12.04 -29.06 -12.32
C PRO A 141 -11.32 -29.60 -13.57
N ASP A 142 -12.08 -29.77 -14.65
CA ASP A 142 -11.52 -29.95 -15.98
C ASP A 142 -11.76 -28.72 -16.87
N ASN A 143 -11.16 -28.72 -18.06
CA ASN A 143 -11.23 -27.58 -18.98
C ASN A 143 -12.39 -27.64 -19.97
N ILE A 144 -13.26 -28.64 -19.89
CA ILE A 144 -14.32 -28.88 -20.88
C ILE A 144 -15.24 -27.66 -21.03
N GLU A 145 -15.70 -27.09 -19.94
CA GLU A 145 -16.57 -25.89 -19.99
C GLU A 145 -15.83 -24.64 -20.45
N LEU A 146 -14.52 -24.51 -20.14
CA LEU A 146 -13.69 -23.42 -20.66
C LEU A 146 -13.53 -23.51 -22.18
N ASP A 147 -13.32 -24.71 -22.71
CA ASP A 147 -13.22 -24.97 -24.17
C ASP A 147 -14.51 -24.63 -24.89
N LYS A 148 -15.68 -24.96 -24.31
CA LYS A 148 -16.99 -24.59 -24.88
C LYS A 148 -17.21 -23.10 -24.95
N LEU A 149 -16.85 -22.38 -23.84
CA LEU A 149 -17.08 -20.93 -23.73
C LEU A 149 -16.04 -20.12 -24.51
N TYR A 150 -14.80 -20.60 -24.58
CA TYR A 150 -13.65 -19.85 -25.11
C TYR A 150 -12.79 -20.72 -26.05
N PRO A 151 -13.34 -21.30 -27.15
CA PRO A 151 -12.62 -22.26 -27.97
C PRO A 151 -11.38 -21.68 -28.69
N HIS A 152 -11.35 -20.37 -28.94
CA HIS A 152 -10.26 -19.68 -29.64
C HIS A 152 -9.53 -18.66 -28.81
N LYS A 153 -9.94 -18.48 -27.55
CA LYS A 153 -9.29 -17.54 -26.59
C LYS A 153 -8.58 -18.35 -25.54
N PRO A 154 -7.27 -18.12 -25.31
CA PRO A 154 -6.56 -18.80 -24.24
C PRO A 154 -7.08 -18.35 -22.88
N VAL A 155 -7.31 -19.31 -22.00
CA VAL A 155 -7.77 -19.09 -20.63
C VAL A 155 -6.77 -19.71 -19.66
N MET A 156 -6.39 -18.96 -18.60
CA MET A 156 -5.55 -19.44 -17.52
C MET A 156 -6.12 -18.98 -16.16
N LEU A 157 -6.41 -19.92 -15.31
CA LEU A 157 -6.96 -19.68 -13.97
C LEU A 157 -5.97 -20.16 -12.91
N ILE A 158 -5.39 -19.22 -12.19
CA ILE A 158 -4.41 -19.50 -11.15
C ILE A 158 -5.13 -19.86 -9.85
N ARG A 159 -4.75 -20.98 -9.23
CA ARG A 159 -5.26 -21.39 -7.92
C ARG A 159 -4.85 -20.39 -6.83
N VAL A 160 -5.58 -20.39 -5.72
CA VAL A 160 -5.38 -19.45 -4.59
C VAL A 160 -3.93 -19.42 -4.08
N ASP A 161 -3.27 -20.57 -4.01
CA ASP A 161 -1.86 -20.71 -3.57
C ASP A 161 -0.82 -20.36 -4.64
N GLY A 162 -1.24 -20.21 -5.90
CA GLY A 162 -0.34 -19.91 -7.01
C GLY A 162 0.44 -21.11 -7.57
N HIS A 163 0.31 -22.31 -6.99
CA HIS A 163 1.06 -23.51 -7.39
C HIS A 163 0.35 -24.38 -8.44
N ALA A 164 -0.88 -24.06 -8.78
CA ALA A 164 -1.62 -24.73 -9.82
C ALA A 164 -2.30 -23.74 -10.77
N VAL A 165 -2.46 -24.14 -12.03
CA VAL A 165 -3.29 -23.46 -13.02
C VAL A 165 -4.29 -24.42 -13.64
N LEU A 166 -5.48 -23.93 -13.96
CA LEU A 166 -6.41 -24.56 -14.88
C LEU A 166 -6.39 -23.79 -16.19
N VAL A 167 -6.09 -24.44 -17.29
CA VAL A 167 -6.01 -23.85 -18.63
C VAL A 167 -6.90 -24.56 -19.62
N ASN A 168 -7.41 -23.83 -20.62
CA ASN A 168 -8.17 -24.43 -21.69
C ASN A 168 -7.28 -25.02 -22.81
N SER A 169 -7.85 -25.75 -23.74
CA SER A 169 -7.13 -26.40 -24.83
C SER A 169 -6.40 -25.43 -25.76
N GLU A 170 -6.91 -24.19 -25.92
CA GLU A 170 -6.24 -23.16 -26.72
C GLU A 170 -4.96 -22.66 -26.00
N ALA A 171 -4.97 -22.53 -24.68
CA ALA A 171 -3.76 -22.20 -23.93
C ALA A 171 -2.72 -23.34 -24.00
N ILE A 172 -3.15 -24.61 -23.86
CA ILE A 172 -2.26 -25.78 -24.02
C ILE A 172 -1.62 -25.79 -25.41
N ARG A 173 -2.41 -25.55 -26.45
CA ARG A 173 -1.92 -25.49 -27.85
C ARG A 173 -0.87 -24.38 -28.04
N ARG A 174 -1.09 -23.18 -27.45
CA ARG A 174 -0.12 -22.07 -27.51
C ARG A 174 1.15 -22.36 -26.74
N ALA A 175 1.05 -23.06 -25.62
CA ALA A 175 2.21 -23.48 -24.84
C ALA A 175 3.03 -24.59 -25.53
N GLY A 176 2.48 -25.25 -26.56
CA GLY A 176 3.12 -26.39 -27.19
C GLY A 176 3.31 -27.58 -26.26
N ILE A 177 2.53 -27.64 -25.16
CA ILE A 177 2.64 -28.71 -24.17
C ILE A 177 1.99 -29.98 -24.73
N THR A 178 2.75 -31.07 -24.60
CA THR A 178 2.33 -32.42 -24.94
C THR A 178 2.79 -33.37 -23.84
N GLU A 179 2.19 -34.57 -23.78
CA GLU A 179 2.64 -35.60 -22.81
C GLU A 179 4.13 -35.93 -22.90
N LYS A 180 4.75 -35.68 -24.07
CA LYS A 180 6.16 -36.01 -24.32
C LYS A 180 7.14 -34.96 -23.77
N ASN A 181 6.70 -33.70 -23.58
CA ASN A 181 7.60 -32.61 -23.17
C ASN A 181 7.37 -32.10 -21.73
N ILE A 182 6.44 -32.69 -20.99
CA ILE A 182 6.32 -32.47 -19.55
C ILE A 182 7.49 -33.20 -18.87
N LYS A 183 8.29 -32.44 -18.11
CA LYS A 183 9.47 -32.97 -17.43
C LYS A 183 9.11 -33.96 -16.31
N ASN A 184 8.03 -33.69 -15.61
CA ASN A 184 7.52 -34.53 -14.52
C ASN A 184 6.02 -34.79 -14.76
N PRO A 185 5.63 -36.07 -15.10
CA PRO A 185 4.23 -36.41 -15.35
C PRO A 185 3.28 -36.08 -14.18
N ASN A 186 3.78 -36.04 -12.95
CA ASN A 186 2.99 -35.71 -11.77
C ASN A 186 2.60 -34.21 -11.69
N GLU A 187 3.16 -33.39 -12.55
CA GLU A 187 2.81 -31.95 -12.65
C GLU A 187 1.63 -31.68 -13.59
N ALA A 188 0.98 -32.71 -14.13
CA ALA A 188 -0.28 -32.60 -14.86
C ALA A 188 -1.33 -33.57 -14.33
N ILE A 189 -2.58 -33.14 -14.33
CA ILE A 189 -3.70 -34.00 -13.94
C ILE A 189 -4.35 -34.57 -15.19
N TYR A 190 -4.51 -35.87 -15.20
CA TYR A 190 -5.06 -36.65 -16.33
C TYR A 190 -6.47 -37.19 -16.01
N ASN A 191 -7.31 -37.27 -17.00
CA ASN A 191 -8.59 -37.97 -16.89
C ASN A 191 -8.40 -39.50 -17.04
N THR A 192 -9.48 -40.26 -16.89
CA THR A 192 -9.47 -41.73 -17.02
C THR A 192 -9.07 -42.28 -18.40
N LYS A 193 -9.02 -41.39 -19.40
CA LYS A 193 -8.60 -41.71 -20.78
C LYS A 193 -7.14 -41.34 -21.06
N GLY A 194 -6.41 -40.88 -20.03
CA GLY A 194 -5.03 -40.42 -20.14
C GLY A 194 -4.84 -39.04 -20.77
N GLN A 195 -5.92 -38.25 -20.94
CA GLN A 195 -5.86 -36.92 -21.52
C GLN A 195 -5.70 -35.86 -20.41
N PHE A 196 -5.06 -34.73 -20.71
CA PHE A 196 -4.97 -33.60 -19.79
C PHE A 196 -6.36 -33.10 -19.38
N THR A 197 -6.57 -32.87 -18.10
CA THR A 197 -7.77 -32.18 -17.61
C THR A 197 -7.67 -30.65 -17.75
N GLY A 198 -6.50 -30.14 -18.12
CA GLY A 198 -6.19 -28.73 -18.14
C GLY A 198 -5.56 -28.22 -16.82
N VAL A 199 -5.48 -29.06 -15.80
CA VAL A 199 -4.81 -28.68 -14.53
C VAL A 199 -3.33 -29.05 -14.61
N PHE A 200 -2.49 -28.03 -14.39
CA PHE A 200 -1.03 -28.15 -14.32
C PHE A 200 -0.51 -27.60 -13.00
N LEU A 201 0.54 -28.20 -12.47
CA LEU A 201 1.12 -27.92 -11.15
C LEU A 201 2.56 -27.46 -11.30
N GLU A 202 3.07 -26.74 -10.28
CA GLU A 202 4.46 -26.34 -10.10
C GLU A 202 5.12 -25.81 -11.40
N SER A 203 6.24 -26.38 -11.82
CA SER A 203 7.01 -25.89 -12.98
C SER A 203 6.23 -25.99 -14.30
N ALA A 204 5.30 -26.93 -14.44
CA ALA A 204 4.43 -27.00 -15.61
C ALA A 204 3.39 -25.87 -15.62
N ALA A 205 2.96 -25.38 -14.44
CA ALA A 205 2.10 -24.20 -14.33
C ALA A 205 2.83 -22.91 -14.75
N ASP A 206 4.12 -22.78 -14.43
CA ASP A 206 4.91 -21.59 -14.74
C ASP A 206 5.04 -21.36 -16.25
N VAL A 207 5.12 -22.42 -17.06
CA VAL A 207 5.13 -22.33 -18.53
C VAL A 207 3.94 -21.50 -19.05
N PHE A 208 2.75 -21.66 -18.47
CA PHE A 208 1.57 -20.89 -18.90
C PHE A 208 1.62 -19.46 -18.39
N LYS A 209 2.12 -19.22 -17.17
CA LYS A 209 2.26 -17.87 -16.60
C LYS A 209 3.20 -17.01 -17.43
N ASP A 210 4.30 -17.59 -17.93
CA ASP A 210 5.29 -16.92 -18.75
C ASP A 210 4.79 -16.58 -20.17
N LEU A 211 3.75 -17.31 -20.65
CA LEU A 211 3.14 -17.07 -21.96
C LEU A 211 2.10 -15.95 -21.97
N VAL A 212 1.59 -15.53 -20.80
CA VAL A 212 0.61 -14.44 -20.75
C VAL A 212 1.30 -13.14 -21.17
N PRO A 213 0.88 -12.51 -22.28
CA PRO A 213 1.48 -11.26 -22.73
C PRO A 213 1.31 -10.18 -21.65
N GLN A 214 2.31 -9.34 -21.52
CA GLN A 214 2.13 -8.10 -20.75
C GLN A 214 0.99 -7.30 -21.38
N GLN A 215 0.19 -6.65 -20.53
CA GLN A 215 -0.88 -5.79 -20.97
C GLN A 215 -0.31 -4.64 -21.81
N ASP A 216 -1.00 -4.32 -22.92
CA ASP A 216 -0.64 -3.13 -23.67
C ASP A 216 -0.84 -1.85 -22.84
N ARG A 217 -0.19 -0.78 -23.27
CA ARG A 217 -0.14 0.48 -22.52
C ARG A 217 -1.53 1.09 -22.29
N GLN A 218 -2.44 0.95 -23.23
CA GLN A 218 -3.80 1.48 -23.12
C GLN A 218 -4.61 0.70 -22.08
N HIS A 219 -4.43 -0.62 -22.05
CA HIS A 219 -5.08 -1.46 -21.06
C HIS A 219 -4.49 -1.20 -19.64
N GLN A 220 -3.17 -1.11 -19.52
CA GLN A 220 -2.52 -0.72 -18.26
C GLN A 220 -3.05 0.62 -17.73
N GLN A 221 -3.21 1.62 -18.59
CA GLN A 221 -3.81 2.90 -18.24
C GLN A 221 -5.23 2.74 -17.67
N THR A 222 -6.08 1.96 -18.33
CA THR A 222 -7.45 1.71 -17.86
C THR A 222 -7.46 1.08 -16.46
N LEU A 223 -6.61 0.08 -16.24
CA LEU A 223 -6.49 -0.62 -14.97
C LEU A 223 -5.95 0.29 -13.84
N LEU A 224 -4.98 1.15 -14.16
CA LEU A 224 -4.44 2.13 -13.20
C LEU A 224 -5.50 3.15 -12.78
N LEU A 225 -6.32 3.65 -13.70
CA LEU A 225 -7.44 4.55 -13.41
C LEU A 225 -8.50 3.88 -12.52
N GLU A 226 -8.78 2.59 -12.72
CA GLU A 226 -9.70 1.85 -11.86
C GLU A 226 -9.12 1.60 -10.46
N ALA A 227 -7.84 1.26 -10.37
CA ALA A 227 -7.16 1.07 -9.09
C ALA A 227 -7.09 2.39 -8.29
N GLU A 228 -6.85 3.51 -8.96
CA GLU A 228 -6.88 4.84 -8.34
C GLU A 228 -8.24 5.16 -7.71
N LYS A 229 -9.34 4.90 -8.42
CA LYS A 229 -10.71 5.12 -7.90
C LYS A 229 -10.95 4.29 -6.63
N GLU A 230 -10.43 3.07 -6.59
CA GLU A 230 -10.52 2.23 -5.41
C GLU A 230 -9.70 2.80 -4.25
N CYS A 231 -8.45 3.24 -4.50
CA CYS A 231 -7.64 3.92 -3.49
C CYS A 231 -8.34 5.14 -2.92
N PHE A 232 -8.91 6.00 -3.78
CA PHE A 232 -9.66 7.18 -3.33
C PHE A 232 -10.91 6.81 -2.53
N SER A 233 -11.60 5.72 -2.88
CA SER A 233 -12.76 5.25 -2.13
C SER A 233 -12.42 4.77 -0.71
N MET A 234 -11.13 4.48 -0.45
CA MET A 234 -10.58 4.12 0.86
C MET A 234 -9.89 5.30 1.58
N GLY A 235 -9.96 6.51 1.01
CA GLY A 235 -9.38 7.72 1.60
C GLY A 235 -7.88 7.89 1.38
N LEU A 236 -7.24 7.03 0.59
CA LEU A 236 -5.84 7.14 0.22
C LEU A 236 -5.65 8.29 -0.78
N THR A 237 -4.71 9.20 -0.52
CA THR A 237 -4.35 10.31 -1.40
C THR A 237 -2.91 10.23 -1.89
N SER A 238 -2.10 9.40 -1.24
CA SER A 238 -0.69 9.20 -1.57
C SER A 238 -0.26 7.76 -1.33
N LEU A 239 0.64 7.27 -2.17
CA LEU A 239 1.12 5.89 -2.16
C LEU A 239 2.65 5.84 -2.26
N GLY A 240 3.28 4.96 -1.48
CA GLY A 240 4.66 4.52 -1.68
C GLY A 240 4.67 3.25 -2.54
N ASP A 241 4.84 3.39 -3.85
CA ASP A 241 4.76 2.28 -4.80
C ASP A 241 6.10 1.58 -4.97
N ALA A 242 6.18 0.34 -4.51
CA ALA A 242 7.42 -0.40 -4.34
C ALA A 242 7.76 -1.31 -5.54
N GLY A 243 9.01 -1.22 -6.01
CA GLY A 243 9.55 -2.10 -7.02
C GLY A 243 9.06 -1.76 -8.43
N LEU A 244 9.38 -0.55 -8.90
CA LEU A 244 9.00 -0.10 -10.23
C LEU A 244 10.17 -0.10 -11.21
N ASP A 245 9.97 -0.70 -12.37
CA ASP A 245 10.87 -0.58 -13.50
C ASP A 245 10.70 0.77 -14.23
N LYS A 246 11.63 1.07 -15.15
CA LYS A 246 11.60 2.30 -15.94
C LYS A 246 10.30 2.48 -16.74
N GLY A 247 9.79 1.42 -17.35
CA GLY A 247 8.59 1.49 -18.19
C GLY A 247 7.37 1.90 -17.38
N SER A 248 7.21 1.28 -16.20
CA SER A 248 6.17 1.58 -15.22
C SER A 248 6.25 3.02 -14.71
N VAL A 249 7.44 3.49 -14.34
CA VAL A 249 7.65 4.88 -13.89
C VAL A 249 7.29 5.89 -14.98
N LEU A 250 7.72 5.67 -16.22
CA LEU A 250 7.42 6.57 -17.34
C LEU A 250 5.93 6.57 -17.68
N LEU A 251 5.23 5.45 -17.55
CA LEU A 251 3.77 5.41 -17.74
C LEU A 251 3.05 6.22 -16.65
N LEU A 252 3.40 6.00 -15.38
CA LEU A 252 2.82 6.77 -14.28
C LEU A 252 3.10 8.27 -14.42
N ASP A 253 4.34 8.67 -14.69
CA ASP A 253 4.70 10.09 -14.90
C ASP A 253 3.87 10.71 -16.03
N SER A 254 3.72 10.01 -17.16
CA SER A 254 2.90 10.46 -18.28
C SER A 254 1.43 10.68 -17.90
N LEU A 255 0.83 9.76 -17.14
CA LEU A 255 -0.58 9.85 -16.72
C LEU A 255 -0.80 10.96 -15.68
N LEU A 256 0.18 11.16 -14.78
CA LEU A 256 0.13 12.23 -13.78
C LEU A 256 0.32 13.61 -14.40
N VAL A 257 1.25 13.76 -15.36
CA VAL A 257 1.48 15.03 -16.09
C VAL A 257 0.27 15.43 -16.91
N THR A 258 -0.43 14.48 -17.52
CA THR A 258 -1.66 14.76 -18.28
C THR A 258 -2.88 14.98 -17.39
N GLY A 259 -2.78 14.76 -16.07
CA GLY A 259 -3.90 14.82 -15.13
C GLY A 259 -4.88 13.65 -15.26
N ALA A 260 -4.55 12.62 -16.03
CA ALA A 260 -5.36 11.41 -16.12
C ALA A 260 -5.37 10.64 -14.78
N LEU A 261 -4.21 10.55 -14.12
CA LEU A 261 -4.10 10.13 -12.72
C LEU A 261 -3.96 11.36 -11.82
N LYS A 262 -4.56 11.28 -10.62
CA LYS A 262 -4.56 12.33 -9.59
C LYS A 262 -3.94 11.87 -8.26
N MET A 263 -3.60 10.60 -8.14
CA MET A 263 -2.90 10.04 -6.99
C MET A 263 -1.50 10.64 -6.86
N ARG A 264 -1.03 10.85 -5.62
CA ARG A 264 0.38 11.19 -5.39
C ARG A 264 1.18 9.91 -5.19
N ILE A 265 2.28 9.77 -5.92
CA ILE A 265 3.07 8.54 -5.93
C ILE A 265 4.51 8.84 -5.55
N ASN A 266 4.97 8.21 -4.48
CA ASN A 266 6.39 8.11 -4.14
C ASN A 266 6.92 6.77 -4.71
N VAL A 267 7.81 6.87 -5.68
CA VAL A 267 8.35 5.72 -6.41
C VAL A 267 9.55 5.14 -5.67
N MET A 268 9.53 3.84 -5.42
CA MET A 268 10.70 3.07 -5.04
C MET A 268 11.15 2.25 -6.26
N LEU A 269 12.28 2.63 -6.86
CA LEU A 269 12.81 2.04 -8.08
C LEU A 269 13.32 0.61 -7.85
N ASP A 270 13.07 -0.30 -8.77
CA ASP A 270 13.81 -1.56 -8.83
C ASP A 270 15.30 -1.29 -9.05
N PRO A 271 16.22 -2.07 -8.43
CA PRO A 271 17.66 -1.84 -8.48
C PRO A 271 18.28 -2.37 -9.80
N THR A 272 17.76 -1.90 -10.92
CA THR A 272 18.22 -2.27 -12.27
C THR A 272 19.17 -1.23 -12.84
N GLU A 273 20.10 -1.65 -13.73
CA GLU A 273 20.98 -0.72 -14.42
C GLU A 273 20.22 0.34 -15.22
N GLU A 274 19.08 -0.04 -15.79
CA GLU A 274 18.26 0.87 -16.58
C GLU A 274 17.68 2.00 -15.72
N ASN A 275 17.17 1.68 -14.52
CA ASN A 275 16.71 2.66 -13.54
C ASN A 275 17.88 3.53 -13.05
N PHE A 276 19.04 2.92 -12.77
CA PHE A 276 20.22 3.66 -12.32
C PHE A 276 20.66 4.69 -13.35
N LYS A 277 20.79 4.32 -14.62
CA LYS A 277 21.15 5.23 -15.71
C LYS A 277 20.10 6.29 -15.98
N THR A 278 18.81 5.93 -15.87
CA THR A 278 17.69 6.83 -16.25
C THR A 278 17.35 7.84 -15.17
N PHE A 279 17.30 7.40 -13.92
CA PHE A 279 16.81 8.21 -12.79
C PHE A 279 17.90 8.52 -11.77
N VAL A 280 18.60 7.49 -11.24
CA VAL A 280 19.51 7.69 -10.11
C VAL A 280 20.70 8.59 -10.47
N ALA A 281 21.29 8.41 -11.64
CA ALA A 281 22.40 9.25 -12.12
C ALA A 281 22.04 10.74 -12.26
N LYS A 282 20.75 11.08 -12.35
CA LYS A 282 20.26 12.47 -12.46
C LYS A 282 19.92 13.11 -11.11
N GLY A 283 19.94 12.33 -10.04
CA GLY A 283 19.49 12.75 -8.71
C GLY A 283 17.98 12.63 -8.49
N PRO A 284 17.54 12.81 -7.24
CA PRO A 284 16.12 12.72 -6.87
C PRO A 284 15.25 13.70 -7.66
N VAL A 285 14.05 13.24 -8.03
CA VAL A 285 13.05 14.03 -8.75
C VAL A 285 11.85 14.24 -7.82
N HIS A 286 11.40 15.48 -7.74
CA HIS A 286 10.15 15.85 -7.06
C HIS A 286 9.32 16.72 -8.01
N LYS A 287 8.17 16.23 -8.43
CA LYS A 287 7.16 16.95 -9.21
C LYS A 287 5.87 17.02 -8.42
N ASP A 288 4.84 17.70 -8.94
CA ASP A 288 3.56 17.90 -8.25
C ASP A 288 2.99 16.61 -7.63
N ARG A 289 2.93 15.53 -8.42
CA ARG A 289 2.27 14.28 -7.99
C ARG A 289 3.18 13.05 -8.01
N ILE A 290 4.44 13.19 -8.37
CA ILE A 290 5.39 12.07 -8.39
C ILE A 290 6.73 12.47 -7.76
N THR A 291 7.19 11.64 -6.85
CA THR A 291 8.54 11.72 -6.26
C THR A 291 9.30 10.45 -6.60
N ILE A 292 10.49 10.59 -7.18
CA ILE A 292 11.38 9.48 -7.52
C ILE A 292 12.67 9.70 -6.72
N ARG A 293 12.76 9.08 -5.53
CA ARG A 293 13.86 9.32 -4.58
C ARG A 293 14.33 8.06 -3.85
N SER A 294 13.70 6.92 -4.10
CA SER A 294 13.95 5.70 -3.34
C SER A 294 14.30 4.54 -4.26
N ILE A 295 15.12 3.61 -3.76
CA ILE A 295 15.48 2.35 -4.41
C ILE A 295 14.97 1.21 -3.54
N LYS A 296 14.12 0.33 -4.09
CA LYS A 296 13.63 -0.89 -3.43
C LYS A 296 14.65 -2.01 -3.60
N VAL A 297 14.95 -2.71 -2.51
CA VAL A 297 15.79 -3.91 -2.52
C VAL A 297 15.04 -5.03 -1.78
N TYR A 298 15.25 -6.27 -2.15
CA TYR A 298 14.74 -7.44 -1.44
C TYR A 298 15.92 -8.18 -0.84
N ALA A 299 15.96 -8.28 0.50
CA ALA A 299 17.04 -8.98 1.21
C ALA A 299 16.74 -10.46 1.37
N ASP A 300 15.47 -10.82 1.58
CA ASP A 300 15.02 -12.19 1.80
C ASP A 300 13.57 -12.39 1.35
N GLY A 301 13.03 -13.57 1.57
CA GLY A 301 11.65 -13.93 1.27
C GLY A 301 10.69 -13.75 2.45
N ALA A 302 9.47 -14.33 2.34
CA ALA A 302 8.40 -14.21 3.33
C ALA A 302 8.52 -15.25 4.48
N LEU A 303 8.02 -14.87 5.67
CA LEU A 303 8.05 -15.74 6.86
C LEU A 303 7.13 -16.95 6.71
N GLY A 304 5.92 -16.74 6.18
CA GLY A 304 4.92 -17.80 6.03
C GLY A 304 5.38 -18.98 5.16
N SER A 305 6.09 -18.69 4.07
CA SER A 305 6.68 -19.69 3.15
C SER A 305 8.03 -20.23 3.60
N ARG A 306 8.57 -19.77 4.73
CA ARG A 306 9.91 -20.08 5.24
C ARG A 306 11.03 -19.58 4.31
N GLY A 307 10.77 -18.55 3.52
CA GLY A 307 11.77 -17.86 2.69
C GLY A 307 12.56 -16.81 3.46
N ALA A 308 11.99 -16.24 4.55
CA ALA A 308 12.67 -15.24 5.36
C ALA A 308 13.95 -15.81 5.99
N CYS A 309 15.07 -15.05 5.88
CA CYS A 309 16.37 -15.52 6.31
C CYS A 309 16.58 -15.32 7.80
N MET A 310 16.67 -16.44 8.54
CA MET A 310 16.70 -16.51 9.99
C MET A 310 18.10 -16.83 10.53
N LEU A 311 18.44 -16.30 11.71
CA LEU A 311 19.66 -16.66 12.45
C LEU A 311 19.66 -18.13 12.89
N GLU A 312 18.49 -18.60 13.30
CA GLU A 312 18.26 -19.99 13.69
C GLU A 312 17.23 -20.64 12.76
N SER A 313 17.26 -21.99 12.68
CA SER A 313 16.31 -22.73 11.86
C SER A 313 14.86 -22.44 12.25
N TYR A 314 13.95 -22.53 11.28
CA TYR A 314 12.52 -22.55 11.56
C TYR A 314 12.17 -23.64 12.56
N GLN A 315 11.26 -23.33 13.48
CA GLN A 315 10.84 -24.27 14.53
C GLN A 315 10.20 -25.53 13.95
N ASP A 316 9.38 -25.36 12.92
CA ASP A 316 8.64 -26.43 12.26
C ASP A 316 9.40 -27.05 11.06
N GLN A 317 10.62 -26.57 10.78
CA GLN A 317 11.49 -27.14 9.74
C GLN A 317 12.97 -27.04 10.16
N PRO A 318 13.44 -27.91 11.07
CA PRO A 318 14.84 -27.94 11.49
C PRO A 318 15.80 -28.06 10.30
N GLY A 319 16.88 -27.28 10.32
CA GLY A 319 17.85 -27.19 9.24
C GLY A 319 17.55 -26.13 8.18
N ASN A 320 16.29 -25.70 8.02
CA ASN A 320 15.94 -24.60 7.14
C ASN A 320 16.08 -23.24 7.87
N LYS A 321 16.84 -22.33 7.29
CA LYS A 321 17.03 -20.95 7.78
C LYS A 321 16.52 -19.89 6.81
N GLY A 322 15.78 -20.27 5.77
CA GLY A 322 15.38 -19.37 4.69
C GLY A 322 16.51 -19.06 3.72
N ILE A 323 16.31 -18.05 2.89
CA ILE A 323 17.21 -17.70 1.79
C ILE A 323 17.50 -16.19 1.83
N MET A 324 18.77 -15.84 1.62
CA MET A 324 19.18 -14.45 1.42
C MET A 324 19.16 -14.18 -0.08
N ASP A 325 18.27 -13.26 -0.53
CA ASP A 325 18.06 -12.98 -1.96
C ASP A 325 19.09 -12.00 -2.53
N VAL A 326 19.76 -11.23 -1.67
CA VAL A 326 20.81 -10.30 -2.06
C VAL A 326 22.10 -10.54 -1.28
N SER A 327 23.24 -10.54 -1.95
CA SER A 327 24.54 -10.62 -1.25
C SER A 327 24.88 -9.29 -0.56
N VAL A 328 25.71 -9.35 0.47
CA VAL A 328 26.23 -8.15 1.17
C VAL A 328 26.93 -7.19 0.21
N GLU A 329 27.73 -7.72 -0.74
CA GLU A 329 28.46 -6.94 -1.73
C GLU A 329 27.51 -6.21 -2.68
N LYS A 330 26.45 -6.89 -3.13
CA LYS A 330 25.43 -6.28 -4.00
C LYS A 330 24.66 -5.21 -3.26
N LEU A 331 24.20 -5.48 -2.02
CA LEU A 331 23.52 -4.47 -1.21
C LEU A 331 24.42 -3.27 -0.96
N ARG A 332 25.71 -3.49 -0.59
CA ARG A 332 26.70 -2.42 -0.39
C ARG A 332 26.90 -1.57 -1.65
N SER A 333 26.93 -2.19 -2.83
CA SER A 333 27.06 -1.46 -4.09
C SER A 333 25.84 -0.57 -4.38
N ILE A 334 24.63 -1.04 -4.09
CA ILE A 334 23.40 -0.25 -4.22
C ILE A 334 23.38 0.88 -3.19
N CYS A 335 23.73 0.59 -1.92
CA CYS A 335 23.82 1.60 -0.86
C CYS A 335 24.83 2.70 -1.23
N LYS A 336 25.99 2.35 -1.77
CA LYS A 336 26.98 3.34 -2.23
C LYS A 336 26.41 4.23 -3.33
N LEU A 337 25.79 3.63 -4.34
CA LEU A 337 25.16 4.39 -5.44
C LEU A 337 24.07 5.33 -4.91
N ALA A 338 23.19 4.83 -4.03
CA ALA A 338 22.14 5.64 -3.42
C ALA A 338 22.71 6.78 -2.59
N TYR A 339 23.72 6.52 -1.77
CA TYR A 339 24.39 7.52 -0.94
C TYR A 339 25.03 8.63 -1.78
N ASP A 340 25.78 8.25 -2.83
CA ASP A 340 26.48 9.18 -3.71
C ASP A 340 25.52 10.10 -4.48
N HIS A 341 24.30 9.64 -4.76
CA HIS A 341 23.29 10.38 -5.54
C HIS A 341 22.12 10.93 -4.72
N GLY A 342 22.16 10.83 -3.39
CA GLY A 342 21.11 11.38 -2.50
C GLY A 342 19.78 10.62 -2.53
N PHE A 343 19.80 9.31 -2.87
CA PHE A 343 18.65 8.44 -2.85
C PHE A 343 18.50 7.73 -1.48
N GLN A 344 17.26 7.47 -1.12
CA GLN A 344 16.88 6.61 0.00
C GLN A 344 16.96 5.16 -0.45
N VAL A 345 17.45 4.26 0.41
CA VAL A 345 17.34 2.80 0.20
C VAL A 345 16.21 2.26 1.07
N CYS A 346 15.32 1.49 0.46
CA CYS A 346 14.17 0.84 1.09
C CYS A 346 14.33 -0.67 0.91
N THR A 347 14.87 -1.36 1.93
CA THR A 347 15.17 -2.79 1.82
C THR A 347 14.13 -3.62 2.56
N HIS A 348 13.45 -4.50 1.82
CA HIS A 348 12.62 -5.56 2.40
C HIS A 348 13.53 -6.50 3.22
N ALA A 349 13.26 -6.64 4.50
CA ALA A 349 13.90 -7.61 5.37
C ALA A 349 12.91 -8.12 6.42
N ILE A 350 12.57 -9.39 6.32
CA ILE A 350 11.61 -10.06 7.20
C ILE A 350 12.33 -10.84 8.30
N GLY A 351 13.28 -11.70 7.95
CA GLY A 351 14.02 -12.50 8.91
C GLY A 351 15.05 -11.71 9.72
N ASP A 352 15.35 -12.17 10.92
CA ASP A 352 16.30 -11.52 11.82
C ASP A 352 17.75 -11.53 11.29
N SER A 353 18.14 -12.52 10.49
CA SER A 353 19.42 -12.54 9.79
C SER A 353 19.48 -11.50 8.68
N ALA A 354 18.41 -11.35 7.90
CA ALA A 354 18.31 -10.33 6.86
C ALA A 354 18.30 -8.92 7.46
N ASN A 355 17.51 -8.68 8.50
CA ASN A 355 17.49 -7.41 9.23
C ASN A 355 18.89 -7.05 9.75
N ARG A 356 19.60 -7.99 10.38
CA ARG A 356 20.97 -7.78 10.86
C ARG A 356 21.93 -7.41 9.74
N MET A 357 21.86 -8.11 8.62
CA MET A 357 22.72 -7.85 7.46
C MET A 357 22.47 -6.45 6.90
N VAL A 358 21.20 -6.05 6.75
CA VAL A 358 20.82 -4.72 6.23
C VAL A 358 21.24 -3.62 7.20
N LEU A 359 20.95 -3.77 8.51
CA LEU A 359 21.35 -2.79 9.54
C LEU A 359 22.87 -2.55 9.55
N LYS A 360 23.66 -3.63 9.50
CA LYS A 360 25.12 -3.53 9.45
C LYS A 360 25.61 -2.86 8.15
N THR A 361 25.06 -3.23 7.01
CA THR A 361 25.44 -2.62 5.73
C THR A 361 25.09 -1.14 5.69
N TYR A 362 23.90 -0.76 6.16
CA TYR A 362 23.46 0.64 6.22
C TYR A 362 24.35 1.47 7.15
N SER A 363 24.78 0.93 8.28
CA SER A 363 25.65 1.64 9.25
C SER A 363 27.02 2.03 8.66
N GLU A 364 27.50 1.33 7.65
CA GLU A 364 28.74 1.68 6.94
C GLU A 364 28.64 3.06 6.25
N PHE A 365 27.44 3.45 5.81
CA PHE A 365 27.16 4.70 5.09
C PHE A 365 26.58 5.79 5.98
N LEU A 366 25.64 5.45 6.87
CA LEU A 366 24.86 6.41 7.65
C LEU A 366 25.65 7.05 8.79
N LYS A 367 26.65 6.36 9.35
CA LYS A 367 27.65 6.88 10.33
C LYS A 367 27.05 7.64 11.53
N GLY A 368 25.92 7.16 12.08
CA GLY A 368 25.24 7.77 13.24
C GLY A 368 23.94 8.47 12.84
N LYS A 369 23.48 9.41 13.70
CA LYS A 369 22.23 10.17 13.48
C LYS A 369 22.31 11.00 12.19
N ASN A 370 21.28 10.86 11.34
CA ASN A 370 21.22 11.51 10.03
C ASN A 370 19.75 11.70 9.57
N ASP A 371 19.55 12.36 8.43
CA ASP A 371 18.24 12.55 7.78
C ASP A 371 18.18 11.94 6.37
N LEU A 372 18.96 10.88 6.10
CA LEU A 372 18.89 10.13 4.86
C LEU A 372 17.67 9.22 4.78
N ARG A 373 17.05 8.94 5.93
CA ARG A 373 15.79 8.20 6.09
C ARG A 373 15.77 6.86 5.37
N TRP A 374 16.90 6.17 5.34
CA TRP A 374 16.94 4.83 4.78
C TRP A 374 16.03 3.90 5.58
N ARG A 375 15.30 3.04 4.88
CA ARG A 375 14.22 2.26 5.46
C ARG A 375 14.53 0.77 5.42
N ILE A 376 14.06 0.06 6.43
CA ILE A 376 13.86 -1.38 6.37
C ILE A 376 12.35 -1.61 6.27
N GLU A 377 11.92 -2.12 5.13
CA GLU A 377 10.53 -2.48 4.89
C GLU A 377 10.23 -3.78 5.61
N HIS A 378 9.08 -3.83 6.23
CA HIS A 378 8.58 -4.86 7.12
C HIS A 378 9.26 -4.87 8.49
N ALA A 379 10.58 -4.97 8.60
CA ALA A 379 11.30 -5.10 9.87
C ALA A 379 10.57 -6.08 10.81
N GLN A 380 10.18 -7.25 10.23
CA GLN A 380 9.12 -8.09 10.80
C GLN A 380 9.61 -8.93 11.99
N VAL A 381 10.80 -9.54 11.86
CA VAL A 381 11.50 -10.23 12.94
C VAL A 381 12.85 -9.55 13.12
N VAL A 382 13.05 -8.91 14.27
CA VAL A 382 14.29 -8.19 14.58
C VAL A 382 14.85 -8.71 15.90
N ALA A 383 16.06 -9.28 15.85
CA ALA A 383 16.71 -9.72 17.08
C ALA A 383 16.90 -8.54 18.04
N LYS A 384 16.59 -8.73 19.34
CA LYS A 384 16.64 -7.65 20.36
C LYS A 384 17.96 -6.90 20.38
N ALA A 385 19.08 -7.59 20.18
CA ALA A 385 20.39 -6.97 20.14
C ALA A 385 20.57 -5.98 18.97
N ASP A 386 19.77 -6.11 17.90
CA ASP A 386 19.88 -5.27 16.70
C ASP A 386 18.89 -4.09 16.73
N VAL A 387 17.84 -4.11 17.55
CA VAL A 387 16.83 -3.04 17.67
C VAL A 387 17.45 -1.66 17.90
N PRO A 388 18.45 -1.47 18.79
CA PRO A 388 19.05 -0.16 19.01
C PRO A 388 19.73 0.46 17.79
N LEU A 389 20.11 -0.36 16.79
CA LEU A 389 20.76 0.13 15.57
C LEU A 389 19.83 1.03 14.73
N PHE A 390 18.52 0.79 14.76
CA PHE A 390 17.54 1.68 14.14
C PHE A 390 17.67 3.10 14.67
N GLY A 391 17.68 3.25 15.99
CA GLY A 391 17.85 4.55 16.63
C GLY A 391 19.25 5.14 16.44
N MET A 392 20.28 4.32 16.55
CA MET A 392 21.68 4.78 16.46
C MET A 392 22.00 5.40 15.09
N TYR A 393 21.47 4.82 14.01
CA TYR A 393 21.74 5.22 12.63
C TYR A 393 20.56 5.90 11.94
N SER A 394 19.50 6.27 12.67
CA SER A 394 18.27 6.87 12.11
C SER A 394 17.66 6.05 10.97
N ILE A 395 17.79 4.72 11.04
CA ILE A 395 17.18 3.79 10.08
C ILE A 395 15.69 3.69 10.43
N ILE A 396 14.81 3.79 9.43
CA ILE A 396 13.37 3.85 9.63
C ILE A 396 12.78 2.44 9.48
N PRO A 397 12.16 1.86 10.52
CA PRO A 397 11.33 0.68 10.35
C PRO A 397 10.02 1.09 9.65
N SER A 398 9.75 0.55 8.48
CA SER A 398 8.54 0.81 7.70
C SER A 398 7.66 -0.44 7.72
N VAL A 399 6.57 -0.39 8.48
CA VAL A 399 5.84 -1.58 8.91
C VAL A 399 4.46 -1.70 8.29
N GLN A 400 3.86 -2.88 8.43
CA GLN A 400 2.50 -3.19 8.03
C GLN A 400 1.78 -3.83 9.22
N ALA A 401 0.96 -3.05 9.90
CA ALA A 401 0.33 -3.52 11.15
C ALA A 401 -0.60 -4.73 10.93
N THR A 402 -1.20 -4.84 9.74
CA THR A 402 -2.05 -5.97 9.35
C THR A 402 -1.29 -7.28 9.29
N HIS A 403 0.00 -7.29 8.90
CA HIS A 403 0.81 -8.52 8.91
C HIS A 403 0.87 -9.18 10.29
N ALA A 404 0.94 -8.40 11.37
CA ALA A 404 0.92 -8.97 12.71
C ALA A 404 -0.37 -9.75 13.01
N THR A 405 -1.50 -9.27 12.49
CA THR A 405 -2.82 -9.85 12.76
C THR A 405 -3.25 -10.91 11.73
N SER A 406 -2.64 -10.93 10.56
CA SER A 406 -2.81 -12.01 9.58
C SER A 406 -1.88 -13.20 9.88
N ASP A 407 -0.68 -12.94 10.38
CA ASP A 407 0.35 -13.94 10.62
C ASP A 407 0.27 -14.59 12.01
N MET A 408 -0.41 -13.97 12.99
CA MET A 408 -0.53 -14.45 14.37
C MET A 408 -1.01 -15.90 14.50
N TYR A 409 -1.74 -16.40 13.50
CA TYR A 409 -2.31 -17.74 13.50
C TYR A 409 -1.26 -18.85 13.35
N TRP A 410 -0.11 -18.51 12.75
CA TRP A 410 0.92 -19.49 12.41
C TRP A 410 2.36 -19.09 12.82
N VAL A 411 2.58 -17.83 13.23
CA VAL A 411 3.93 -17.34 13.54
C VAL A 411 4.63 -18.15 14.63
N ASN A 412 3.88 -18.64 15.64
CA ASN A 412 4.43 -19.50 16.69
C ASN A 412 4.90 -20.86 16.16
N GLU A 413 4.28 -21.38 15.09
CA GLU A 413 4.73 -22.62 14.45
C GLU A 413 6.07 -22.39 13.73
N ARG A 414 6.24 -21.22 13.09
CA ARG A 414 7.46 -20.86 12.35
C ARG A 414 8.64 -20.55 13.27
N LEU A 415 8.41 -19.79 14.33
CA LEU A 415 9.48 -19.23 15.17
C LEU A 415 9.61 -19.89 16.54
N GLY A 416 8.58 -20.57 17.01
CA GLY A 416 8.46 -21.00 18.39
C GLY A 416 8.10 -19.85 19.34
N PRO A 417 7.67 -20.15 20.59
CA PRO A 417 7.07 -19.18 21.51
C PRO A 417 8.06 -18.12 22.05
N LEU A 418 9.35 -18.35 21.94
CA LEU A 418 10.36 -17.39 22.38
C LEU A 418 10.65 -16.35 21.29
N ARG A 419 11.02 -16.79 20.10
CA ARG A 419 11.38 -15.88 18.99
C ARG A 419 10.20 -15.14 18.41
N SER A 420 8.98 -15.70 18.50
CA SER A 420 7.78 -14.99 18.06
C SER A 420 7.52 -13.69 18.82
N LYS A 421 8.07 -13.53 20.04
CA LYS A 421 7.98 -12.28 20.81
C LYS A 421 8.82 -11.15 20.22
N ASP A 422 9.83 -11.47 19.41
CA ASP A 422 10.69 -10.50 18.74
C ASP A 422 10.14 -10.14 17.34
N ALA A 423 9.04 -10.77 16.93
CA ALA A 423 8.35 -10.48 15.67
C ALA A 423 7.28 -9.40 15.88
N TYR A 424 7.10 -8.52 14.88
CA TYR A 424 6.07 -7.46 14.89
C TYR A 424 6.16 -6.51 16.10
N ALA A 425 7.37 -6.25 16.60
CA ALA A 425 7.64 -5.43 17.78
C ALA A 425 7.54 -3.91 17.45
N TYR A 426 6.43 -3.49 16.88
CA TYR A 426 6.28 -2.17 16.24
C TYR A 426 6.38 -1.01 17.22
N HIS A 427 5.88 -1.14 18.44
CA HIS A 427 6.04 -0.12 19.46
C HIS A 427 7.51 0.03 19.88
N GLU A 428 8.22 -1.07 20.10
CA GLU A 428 9.65 -1.06 20.44
C GLU A 428 10.49 -0.44 19.32
N LEU A 429 10.20 -0.78 18.05
CA LEU A 429 10.84 -0.20 16.87
C LEU A 429 10.52 1.31 16.73
N MET A 430 9.27 1.70 16.95
CA MET A 430 8.86 3.11 16.93
C MET A 430 9.65 3.94 17.93
N MET A 431 9.88 3.42 19.14
CA MET A 431 10.60 4.12 20.19
C MET A 431 12.05 4.47 19.81
N GLN A 432 12.65 3.79 18.82
CA GLN A 432 14.04 4.05 18.41
C GLN A 432 14.21 5.42 17.74
N ASN A 433 13.18 5.88 16.99
CA ASN A 433 13.20 7.17 16.29
C ASN A 433 12.03 8.08 16.69
N ALA A 434 11.17 7.66 17.62
CA ALA A 434 9.93 8.32 18.05
C ALA A 434 8.85 8.45 16.97
N TRP A 435 8.98 7.74 15.85
CA TRP A 435 8.01 7.68 14.78
C TRP A 435 8.19 6.43 13.91
N ILE A 436 7.11 6.00 13.23
CA ILE A 436 7.08 4.82 12.39
C ILE A 436 6.04 5.00 11.26
N PRO A 437 6.42 4.90 9.98
CA PRO A 437 5.46 4.86 8.88
C PRO A 437 4.82 3.48 8.78
N ASN A 438 3.55 3.46 8.34
CA ASN A 438 2.77 2.25 8.21
C ASN A 438 2.13 2.20 6.81
N GLY A 439 2.09 1.02 6.21
CA GLY A 439 1.49 0.75 4.92
C GLY A 439 0.63 -0.50 4.96
N THR A 440 -0.01 -0.83 3.86
CA THR A 440 -0.80 -2.05 3.73
C THR A 440 -0.04 -3.18 3.06
N ASP A 441 0.96 -2.84 2.23
CA ASP A 441 1.60 -3.78 1.31
C ASP A 441 0.61 -4.40 0.31
N PHE A 442 -0.50 -3.69 -0.04
CA PHE A 442 -1.46 -4.25 -0.98
C PHE A 442 -0.80 -4.59 -2.33
N PRO A 443 -1.13 -5.71 -2.97
CA PRO A 443 -2.24 -6.64 -2.72
C PRO A 443 -1.94 -7.81 -1.76
N ILE A 444 -0.87 -7.76 -0.98
CA ILE A 444 -0.59 -8.80 0.02
C ILE A 444 -1.67 -8.75 1.10
N GLU A 445 -1.92 -7.55 1.64
CA GLU A 445 -3.05 -7.25 2.51
C GLU A 445 -4.14 -6.48 1.75
N GLU A 446 -5.25 -6.16 2.43
CA GLU A 446 -6.31 -5.36 1.84
C GLU A 446 -5.93 -3.88 1.78
N ILE A 447 -6.40 -3.20 0.74
CA ILE A 447 -6.10 -1.79 0.44
C ILE A 447 -6.61 -0.78 1.48
N ASN A 448 -7.47 -1.19 2.42
CA ASN A 448 -8.14 -0.29 3.35
C ASN A 448 -7.21 0.17 4.51
N PRO A 449 -6.79 1.45 4.57
CA PRO A 449 -5.90 1.95 5.63
C PRO A 449 -6.55 1.94 7.03
N LEU A 450 -7.87 1.86 7.13
CA LEU A 450 -8.56 1.72 8.42
C LEU A 450 -8.33 0.34 9.05
N PHE A 451 -8.06 -0.69 8.25
CA PHE A 451 -7.65 -2.00 8.78
C PHE A 451 -6.23 -1.94 9.34
N THR A 452 -5.34 -1.21 8.67
CA THR A 452 -3.98 -0.93 9.15
C THR A 452 -4.02 -0.13 10.47
N PHE A 453 -4.84 0.91 10.53
CA PHE A 453 -5.07 1.68 11.76
C PHE A 453 -5.61 0.78 12.89
N TYR A 454 -6.64 -0.02 12.59
CA TYR A 454 -7.26 -0.92 13.56
C TYR A 454 -6.26 -1.95 14.10
N ALA A 455 -5.54 -2.63 13.21
CA ALA A 455 -4.53 -3.61 13.58
C ALA A 455 -3.39 -3.00 14.43
N ALA A 456 -2.97 -1.77 14.11
CA ALA A 456 -1.94 -1.07 14.87
C ALA A 456 -2.38 -0.77 16.32
N VAL A 457 -3.65 -0.42 16.53
CA VAL A 457 -4.17 -0.05 17.86
C VAL A 457 -4.67 -1.25 18.64
N SER A 458 -5.44 -2.13 18.01
CA SER A 458 -6.10 -3.26 18.70
C SER A 458 -5.24 -4.51 18.76
N ARG A 459 -4.30 -4.67 17.82
CA ARG A 459 -3.55 -5.91 17.61
C ARG A 459 -4.48 -7.12 17.39
N GLN A 460 -5.64 -6.87 16.76
CA GLN A 460 -6.68 -7.85 16.45
C GLN A 460 -6.96 -7.88 14.95
N ASP A 461 -7.41 -9.01 14.46
CA ASP A 461 -7.98 -9.09 13.13
C ASP A 461 -9.35 -8.39 13.04
N GLN A 462 -9.91 -8.28 11.84
CA GLN A 462 -11.20 -7.61 11.61
C GLN A 462 -12.39 -8.30 12.32
N LYS A 463 -12.21 -9.52 12.84
CA LYS A 463 -13.22 -10.26 13.64
C LYS A 463 -13.06 -10.01 15.14
N GLY A 464 -12.08 -9.21 15.55
CA GLY A 464 -11.78 -8.92 16.96
C GLY A 464 -10.98 -10.02 17.68
N PHE A 465 -10.29 -10.89 16.93
CA PHE A 465 -9.47 -11.95 17.50
C PHE A 465 -7.96 -11.56 17.43
N PRO A 466 -7.14 -11.95 18.42
CA PRO A 466 -7.52 -12.57 19.69
C PRO A 466 -8.06 -11.52 20.67
N ARG A 467 -8.91 -11.96 21.61
CA ARG A 467 -9.39 -11.06 22.67
C ARG A 467 -8.20 -10.52 23.48
N GLY A 468 -8.10 -9.20 23.60
CA GLY A 468 -6.98 -8.52 24.24
C GLY A 468 -5.81 -8.18 23.31
N GLY A 469 -5.85 -8.64 22.06
CA GLY A 469 -4.82 -8.35 21.05
C GLY A 469 -3.64 -9.33 21.04
N PHE A 470 -3.04 -9.49 19.87
CA PHE A 470 -1.79 -10.25 19.68
C PHE A 470 -0.60 -9.35 20.07
N GLN A 471 0.17 -9.75 21.12
CA GLN A 471 1.27 -8.94 21.66
C GLN A 471 0.83 -7.49 21.94
N PRO A 472 -0.10 -7.27 22.89
CA PRO A 472 -0.70 -5.94 23.11
C PRO A 472 0.32 -4.88 23.56
N GLU A 473 1.48 -5.27 24.08
CA GLU A 473 2.59 -4.39 24.41
C GLU A 473 3.19 -3.67 23.18
N ASN A 474 2.95 -4.22 21.99
CA ASN A 474 3.37 -3.64 20.72
C ASN A 474 2.27 -2.83 20.02
N ALA A 475 1.14 -2.59 20.70
CA ALA A 475 0.09 -1.72 20.19
C ALA A 475 0.52 -0.26 20.16
N LEU A 476 0.05 0.47 19.15
CA LEU A 476 0.18 1.91 19.07
C LEU A 476 -1.04 2.60 19.68
N SER A 477 -0.89 3.81 20.20
CA SER A 477 -2.05 4.64 20.53
C SER A 477 -2.81 5.03 19.25
N ARG A 478 -4.07 5.48 19.36
CA ARG A 478 -4.83 5.98 18.21
C ARG A 478 -4.12 7.14 17.51
N GLU A 479 -3.51 8.04 18.29
CA GLU A 479 -2.74 9.15 17.74
C GLU A 479 -1.54 8.65 16.94
N GLN A 480 -0.74 7.75 17.51
CA GLN A 480 0.41 7.16 16.83
C GLN A 480 0.01 6.41 15.56
N ALA A 481 -1.09 5.63 15.61
CA ALA A 481 -1.61 4.92 14.47
C ALA A 481 -2.10 5.89 13.36
N LEU A 482 -2.78 6.99 13.72
CA LEU A 482 -3.19 8.02 12.76
C LEU A 482 -1.97 8.71 12.15
N ARG A 483 -0.99 9.12 12.96
CA ARG A 483 0.26 9.71 12.47
C ARG A 483 1.01 8.76 11.55
N SER A 484 0.99 7.46 11.80
CA SER A 484 1.72 6.45 11.01
C SER A 484 1.22 6.30 9.58
N ILE A 485 -0.07 6.56 9.34
CA ILE A 485 -0.72 6.53 8.02
C ILE A 485 -0.98 7.93 7.44
N THR A 486 -0.38 8.96 8.02
CA THR A 486 -0.51 10.35 7.58
C THR A 486 0.85 11.04 7.59
N ILE A 487 1.14 11.87 8.63
CA ILE A 487 2.35 12.72 8.68
C ILE A 487 3.66 11.90 8.75
N TRP A 488 3.68 10.75 9.44
CA TRP A 488 4.88 9.93 9.51
C TRP A 488 5.16 9.20 8.19
N ALA A 489 4.10 8.79 7.47
CA ALA A 489 4.23 8.26 6.12
C ALA A 489 4.71 9.33 5.12
N ALA A 490 4.21 10.58 5.23
CA ALA A 490 4.72 11.72 4.46
C ALA A 490 6.20 12.00 4.79
N LYS A 491 6.56 11.97 6.08
CA LYS A 491 7.95 12.16 6.54
C LYS A 491 8.88 11.09 5.97
N ALA A 492 8.44 9.82 5.92
CA ALA A 492 9.22 8.74 5.33
C ALA A 492 9.53 8.97 3.85
N ALA A 493 8.69 9.75 3.16
CA ALA A 493 8.81 10.12 1.75
C ALA A 493 9.46 11.50 1.52
N PHE A 494 9.91 12.21 2.58
CA PHE A 494 10.42 13.60 2.53
C PHE A 494 9.37 14.63 2.08
N GLU A 495 8.10 14.40 2.38
CA GLU A 495 6.98 15.21 1.90
C GLU A 495 6.14 15.82 3.04
N GLU A 496 6.62 15.74 4.30
CA GLU A 496 5.92 16.24 5.49
C GLU A 496 5.68 17.75 5.49
N ASN A 497 6.47 18.52 4.74
CA ASN A 497 6.26 19.96 4.58
C ASN A 497 5.14 20.28 3.60
N ALA A 498 4.73 19.31 2.74
CA ALA A 498 3.71 19.50 1.73
C ALA A 498 2.38 18.87 2.09
N LYS A 499 2.38 17.74 2.83
CA LYS A 499 1.17 16.95 3.11
C LYS A 499 1.30 16.10 4.39
N GLY A 500 0.28 15.34 4.72
CA GLY A 500 0.23 14.43 5.89
C GLY A 500 -0.29 15.07 7.16
N SER A 501 -0.47 16.40 7.18
CA SER A 501 -1.21 17.15 8.19
C SER A 501 -2.03 18.25 7.53
N LEU A 502 -3.08 18.75 8.21
CA LEU A 502 -3.92 19.84 7.72
C LEU A 502 -3.48 21.14 8.38
N GLU A 503 -2.59 21.85 7.70
CA GLU A 503 -2.01 23.11 8.15
C GLU A 503 -1.96 24.10 6.98
N ALA A 504 -2.07 25.39 7.28
CA ALA A 504 -2.01 26.44 6.25
C ALA A 504 -0.73 26.33 5.40
N GLY A 505 -0.89 26.44 4.08
CA GLY A 505 0.18 26.30 3.09
C GLY A 505 0.41 24.87 2.58
N LYS A 506 -0.03 23.83 3.28
CA LYS A 506 0.04 22.43 2.82
C LYS A 506 -1.07 22.11 1.81
N LEU A 507 -0.89 21.02 1.11
CA LEU A 507 -1.87 20.52 0.14
C LEU A 507 -3.20 20.18 0.83
N ALA A 508 -4.30 20.52 0.19
CA ALA A 508 -5.64 20.21 0.67
C ALA A 508 -6.02 18.77 0.30
N ASP A 509 -5.21 17.82 0.80
CA ASP A 509 -5.46 16.38 0.72
C ASP A 509 -6.12 15.94 2.02
N PHE A 510 -7.41 15.58 1.99
CA PHE A 510 -8.16 15.21 3.19
C PHE A 510 -9.24 14.16 2.91
N VAL A 511 -9.60 13.44 3.96
CA VAL A 511 -10.66 12.44 3.96
C VAL A 511 -11.71 12.78 5.00
N VAL A 512 -12.98 12.62 4.63
CA VAL A 512 -14.13 12.74 5.51
C VAL A 512 -14.66 11.35 5.78
N LEU A 513 -14.78 10.97 7.04
CA LEU A 513 -15.33 9.69 7.46
C LEU A 513 -16.78 9.84 7.98
N ASP A 514 -17.58 8.77 7.88
CA ASP A 514 -18.93 8.74 8.43
C ASP A 514 -18.93 8.64 9.96
N SER A 515 -17.85 8.21 10.58
CA SER A 515 -17.66 8.06 12.01
C SER A 515 -16.25 8.50 12.44
N ASP A 516 -16.13 8.95 13.69
CA ASP A 516 -14.88 9.45 14.26
C ASP A 516 -14.05 8.29 14.84
N ILE A 517 -13.05 7.83 14.07
CA ILE A 517 -12.17 6.72 14.46
C ILE A 517 -11.33 7.00 15.71
N MET A 518 -11.22 8.25 16.13
CA MET A 518 -10.48 8.62 17.33
C MET A 518 -11.30 8.40 18.61
N THR A 519 -12.63 8.32 18.51
CA THR A 519 -13.52 8.28 19.68
C THR A 519 -14.45 7.07 19.75
N ILE A 520 -14.85 6.48 18.60
CA ILE A 520 -15.73 5.31 18.59
C ILE A 520 -15.06 4.07 19.22
N PRO A 521 -15.84 3.06 19.66
CA PRO A 521 -15.28 1.77 20.06
C PRO A 521 -14.39 1.20 18.95
N LEU A 522 -13.22 0.66 19.32
CA LEU A 522 -12.27 0.14 18.35
C LEU A 522 -12.88 -0.94 17.44
N SER A 523 -13.75 -1.80 17.98
CA SER A 523 -14.45 -2.83 17.22
C SER A 523 -15.29 -2.30 16.06
N ASN A 524 -15.64 -1.01 16.07
CA ASN A 524 -16.44 -0.38 15.02
C ASN A 524 -15.56 0.23 13.90
N VAL A 525 -14.26 0.39 14.13
CA VAL A 525 -13.35 1.00 13.14
C VAL A 525 -13.33 0.28 11.80
N PRO A 526 -13.30 -1.08 11.73
CA PRO A 526 -13.31 -1.79 10.45
C PRO A 526 -14.58 -1.56 9.60
N GLN A 527 -15.69 -1.11 10.21
CA GLN A 527 -16.96 -0.84 9.51
C GLN A 527 -17.10 0.61 9.04
N VAL A 528 -16.22 1.51 9.50
CA VAL A 528 -16.24 2.92 9.13
C VAL A 528 -16.05 3.07 7.61
N LYS A 529 -16.82 4.01 7.04
CA LYS A 529 -16.78 4.27 5.59
C LYS A 529 -16.25 5.66 5.31
N VAL A 530 -15.49 5.74 4.25
CA VAL A 530 -15.10 7.01 3.67
C VAL A 530 -16.34 7.65 3.06
N PHE A 531 -16.61 8.90 3.43
CA PHE A 531 -17.71 9.71 2.91
C PHE A 531 -17.25 10.56 1.72
N MET A 532 -16.08 11.23 1.84
CA MET A 532 -15.45 12.00 0.78
C MET A 532 -13.93 11.88 0.85
N THR A 533 -13.27 11.95 -0.29
CA THR A 533 -11.82 12.10 -0.41
C THR A 533 -11.49 13.28 -1.33
N TYR A 534 -10.60 14.14 -0.86
CA TYR A 534 -10.11 15.30 -1.61
C TYR A 534 -8.60 15.16 -1.83
N SER A 535 -8.15 15.48 -3.03
CA SER A 535 -6.74 15.57 -3.41
C SER A 535 -6.47 16.92 -4.06
N GLY A 536 -5.64 17.75 -3.41
CA GLY A 536 -5.40 19.12 -3.86
C GLY A 536 -6.67 19.98 -3.91
N GLY A 537 -7.59 19.82 -2.95
CA GLY A 537 -8.84 20.56 -2.89
C GLY A 537 -9.91 20.11 -3.90
N GLU A 538 -9.61 19.13 -4.75
CA GLU A 538 -10.55 18.54 -5.70
C GLU A 538 -11.19 17.28 -5.09
N ALA A 539 -12.52 17.15 -5.20
CA ALA A 539 -13.23 15.96 -4.79
C ALA A 539 -12.91 14.82 -5.77
N VAL A 540 -12.17 13.80 -5.30
CA VAL A 540 -11.79 12.61 -6.09
C VAL A 540 -12.66 11.40 -5.77
N PHE A 541 -13.38 11.43 -4.65
CA PHE A 541 -14.40 10.45 -4.29
C PHE A 541 -15.49 11.09 -3.42
N ILE A 542 -16.74 10.80 -3.73
CA ILE A 542 -17.93 11.12 -2.93
C ILE A 542 -18.82 9.87 -2.93
N ARG A 543 -19.19 9.41 -1.71
CA ARG A 543 -20.09 8.25 -1.52
C ARG A 543 -21.53 8.60 -1.82
#